data_313f76411ca671d22071ed3b76afa128
#
_entry.id   313f76411ca671d22071ed3b76afa128
#
_cell.length_a   1.000
_cell.length_b   1.000
_cell.length_c   1.000
_cell.angle_alpha   90.00
_cell.angle_beta   90.00
_cell.angle_gamma   90.00
#
_symmetry.space_group_name_H-M   'P 1'
#
loop_
_entity.id
_entity.type
_entity.pdbx_description
1 polymer ?
#
loop_
_entity_poly.entity_id
_entity_poly.type
_entity_poly.pdbx_seq_one_letter_code
_entity_poly.pdbx_strand_id
1 'polypeptide(L)'
;MKRLLCAALAALLLLPGCGAAPAYDPGAPHAPVSAAAAPEEDPAVPKYVALTFDDGPSPRCTPRLLDGLAEYGARATFFVVGCQTVKDPDIVQRIAAEGHQVGNHSYDHAQLDSLTCAQALADLQKNDDLLQELLGAGEYWVRPPYGLCSDREAESLTVPLVNWSVDTEDWKSKDADRIVDIIYRQASDGDIILLHDRYQNTVDAVLRAVPHLQEQGYVFVTVSELLARKGVTPEPGVTYRRAS
;
A
#
# COMPACT_ATOMS: atom_id res chain seq x y z
N MET A 1 45.85 -59.25 -8.61
CA MET A 1 45.23 -60.45 -9.22
C MET A 1 43.85 -60.61 -8.59
N LYS A 2 42.82 -60.40 -9.33
CA LYS A 2 41.49 -61.07 -9.37
C LYS A 2 40.50 -60.12 -10.11
N ARG A 3 40.30 -60.48 -11.36
CA ARG A 3 39.24 -59.90 -12.23
C ARG A 3 37.91 -60.44 -11.78
N LEU A 4 36.91 -59.58 -11.58
CA LEU A 4 35.51 -59.98 -11.53
C LEU A 4 34.80 -59.37 -12.75
N LEU A 5 34.31 -60.29 -13.58
CA LEU A 5 33.36 -60.01 -14.66
C LEU A 5 32.00 -59.64 -14.02
N CYS A 6 31.39 -58.56 -14.48
CA CYS A 6 29.97 -58.33 -14.30
C CYS A 6 29.29 -58.46 -15.65
N ALA A 7 28.40 -59.43 -15.74
CA ALA A 7 27.55 -59.69 -16.88
C ALA A 7 26.44 -58.64 -16.99
N ALA A 8 26.29 -58.04 -18.17
CA ALA A 8 25.19 -57.17 -18.49
C ALA A 8 23.97 -57.96 -18.86
N LEU A 9 22.87 -57.79 -18.12
CA LEU A 9 21.56 -58.34 -18.42
C LEU A 9 20.79 -57.27 -19.21
N ALA A 10 20.57 -57.51 -20.51
CA ALA A 10 19.75 -56.68 -21.39
C ALA A 10 18.28 -57.03 -21.15
N ALA A 11 17.50 -56.13 -20.53
CA ALA A 11 16.08 -56.20 -20.43
C ALA A 11 15.44 -55.53 -21.67
N LEU A 12 14.80 -56.33 -22.49
CA LEU A 12 14.05 -55.91 -23.72
C LEU A 12 12.70 -55.35 -23.23
N LEU A 13 12.53 -53.99 -23.21
CA LEU A 13 11.25 -53.36 -22.97
C LEU A 13 10.49 -53.22 -24.31
N LEU A 14 9.43 -54.02 -24.44
CA LEU A 14 8.43 -53.90 -25.48
C LEU A 14 7.61 -52.61 -25.27
N LEU A 15 7.70 -51.68 -26.20
CA LEU A 15 6.86 -50.47 -26.27
C LEU A 15 5.48 -50.85 -26.80
N PRO A 16 4.36 -50.45 -26.19
CA PRO A 16 3.05 -50.60 -26.76
C PRO A 16 2.83 -49.56 -27.88
N GLY A 17 2.11 -49.97 -28.89
CA GLY A 17 1.91 -49.34 -30.20
C GLY A 17 1.39 -47.90 -30.14
N CYS A 18 1.81 -47.16 -31.14
CA CYS A 18 1.27 -45.88 -31.56
C CYS A 18 -0.20 -45.97 -31.85
N GLY A 19 -1.07 -45.54 -30.96
CA GLY A 19 -2.47 -45.25 -31.24
C GLY A 19 -2.57 -43.99 -32.11
N ALA A 20 -3.20 -44.09 -33.26
CA ALA A 20 -3.45 -42.92 -34.13
C ALA A 20 -4.30 -41.89 -33.38
N ALA A 21 -3.89 -40.62 -33.44
CA ALA A 21 -4.69 -39.51 -32.95
C ALA A 21 -6.03 -39.43 -33.65
N PRO A 22 -7.14 -39.14 -32.96
CA PRO A 22 -8.43 -38.96 -33.61
C PRO A 22 -8.38 -37.74 -34.53
N ALA A 23 -8.99 -37.89 -35.71
CA ALA A 23 -9.10 -36.84 -36.72
C ALA A 23 -9.91 -35.66 -36.13
N TYR A 24 -9.44 -34.44 -36.38
CA TYR A 24 -10.15 -33.20 -36.02
C TYR A 24 -11.46 -33.11 -36.82
N ASP A 25 -12.59 -33.06 -36.10
CA ASP A 25 -13.92 -32.83 -36.68
C ASP A 25 -14.30 -31.33 -36.52
N PRO A 26 -14.34 -30.53 -37.59
CA PRO A 26 -14.68 -29.13 -37.55
C PRO A 26 -16.17 -28.84 -37.29
N GLY A 27 -17.01 -29.85 -37.16
CA GLY A 27 -18.47 -29.73 -36.97
C GLY A 27 -18.96 -30.08 -35.56
N ALA A 28 -18.09 -30.49 -34.63
CA ALA A 28 -18.52 -30.83 -33.29
C ALA A 28 -18.85 -29.54 -32.49
N PRO A 29 -20.02 -29.45 -31.83
CA PRO A 29 -20.33 -28.29 -30.99
C PRO A 29 -19.35 -28.24 -29.81
N HIS A 30 -18.56 -27.17 -29.75
CA HIS A 30 -17.72 -26.89 -28.58
C HIS A 30 -18.63 -26.69 -27.37
N ALA A 31 -18.51 -27.56 -26.37
CA ALA A 31 -19.15 -27.33 -25.10
C ALA A 31 -18.65 -25.99 -24.56
N PRO A 32 -19.52 -25.11 -24.00
CA PRO A 32 -19.07 -23.86 -23.42
C PRO A 32 -18.10 -24.18 -22.29
N VAL A 33 -16.87 -23.66 -22.43
CA VAL A 33 -15.91 -23.68 -21.32
C VAL A 33 -16.55 -22.83 -20.23
N SER A 34 -17.06 -23.50 -19.18
CA SER A 34 -17.53 -22.82 -17.97
C SER A 34 -16.34 -22.03 -17.43
N ALA A 35 -16.37 -20.71 -17.59
CA ALA A 35 -15.48 -19.85 -16.84
C ALA A 35 -15.70 -20.19 -15.38
N ALA A 36 -14.67 -20.72 -14.73
CA ALA A 36 -14.70 -20.89 -13.29
C ALA A 36 -15.01 -19.51 -12.69
N ALA A 37 -16.18 -19.36 -12.08
CA ALA A 37 -16.52 -18.16 -11.35
C ALA A 37 -15.41 -17.93 -10.33
N ALA A 38 -14.88 -16.70 -10.27
CA ALA A 38 -14.03 -16.31 -9.18
C ALA A 38 -14.78 -16.62 -7.86
N PRO A 39 -14.10 -17.06 -6.80
CA PRO A 39 -14.77 -17.34 -5.54
C PRO A 39 -15.57 -16.09 -5.15
N GLU A 40 -16.90 -16.27 -4.99
CA GLU A 40 -17.76 -15.22 -4.44
C GLU A 40 -17.23 -14.91 -3.04
N GLU A 41 -16.68 -13.71 -2.85
CA GLU A 41 -16.25 -13.23 -1.54
C GLU A 41 -17.49 -13.08 -0.67
N ASP A 42 -17.46 -13.64 0.55
CA ASP A 42 -18.55 -13.54 1.52
C ASP A 42 -18.73 -12.06 1.91
N PRO A 43 -19.86 -11.42 1.57
CA PRO A 43 -20.08 -10.01 1.90
C PRO A 43 -20.18 -9.71 3.40
N ALA A 44 -20.18 -10.75 4.25
CA ALA A 44 -20.21 -10.62 5.70
C ALA A 44 -18.83 -10.30 6.33
N VAL A 45 -17.74 -10.48 5.60
CA VAL A 45 -16.38 -10.20 6.11
C VAL A 45 -15.90 -8.83 5.60
N PRO A 46 -15.71 -7.82 6.48
CA PRO A 46 -15.27 -6.50 6.04
C PRO A 46 -13.84 -6.56 5.49
N LYS A 47 -13.61 -5.88 4.38
CA LYS A 47 -12.31 -5.67 3.77
C LYS A 47 -11.71 -4.38 4.31
N TYR A 48 -10.52 -4.43 4.89
CA TYR A 48 -9.85 -3.25 5.43
C TYR A 48 -8.80 -2.73 4.47
N VAL A 49 -8.79 -1.41 4.26
CA VAL A 49 -7.82 -0.73 3.39
C VAL A 49 -7.40 0.59 4.02
N ALA A 50 -6.14 0.99 3.82
CA ALA A 50 -5.62 2.27 4.28
C ALA A 50 -5.39 3.22 3.10
N LEU A 51 -6.12 4.33 3.06
CA LEU A 51 -5.75 5.48 2.24
C LEU A 51 -4.61 6.23 2.93
N THR A 52 -3.58 6.54 2.19
CA THR A 52 -2.43 7.28 2.73
C THR A 52 -2.07 8.45 1.83
N PHE A 53 -1.79 9.59 2.45
CA PHE A 53 -1.55 10.85 1.75
C PHE A 53 -0.19 11.41 2.10
N ASP A 54 0.64 11.68 1.09
CA ASP A 54 1.98 12.20 1.22
C ASP A 54 2.05 13.70 0.86
N ASP A 55 3.13 14.35 1.25
CA ASP A 55 3.52 15.72 0.88
C ASP A 55 2.70 16.86 1.51
N GLY A 56 1.65 16.56 2.27
CA GLY A 56 0.85 17.55 2.96
C GLY A 56 1.54 18.18 4.20
N PRO A 57 0.81 19.04 4.90
CA PRO A 57 -0.55 19.51 4.59
C PRO A 57 -0.60 20.48 3.41
N SER A 58 -1.74 20.54 2.74
CA SER A 58 -2.02 21.51 1.68
C SER A 58 -3.26 22.33 2.05
N PRO A 59 -3.15 23.65 2.26
CA PRO A 59 -4.30 24.47 2.66
C PRO A 59 -5.41 24.54 1.61
N ARG A 60 -5.10 24.14 0.36
CA ARG A 60 -6.07 24.13 -0.74
C ARG A 60 -6.83 22.81 -0.86
N CYS A 61 -6.25 21.72 -0.39
CA CYS A 61 -6.75 20.37 -0.66
C CYS A 61 -7.09 19.59 0.62
N THR A 62 -6.19 19.59 1.60
CA THR A 62 -6.34 18.79 2.82
C THR A 62 -7.64 19.08 3.58
N PRO A 63 -8.07 20.35 3.80
CA PRO A 63 -9.33 20.61 4.52
C PRO A 63 -10.56 20.00 3.84
N ARG A 64 -10.66 20.13 2.51
CA ARG A 64 -11.77 19.54 1.74
C ARG A 64 -11.74 18.00 1.77
N LEU A 65 -10.55 17.42 1.74
CA LEU A 65 -10.39 15.97 1.88
C LEU A 65 -10.88 15.49 3.23
N LEU A 66 -10.53 16.18 4.32
CA LEU A 66 -10.97 15.86 5.68
C LEU A 66 -12.50 15.96 5.81
N ASP A 67 -13.10 17.05 5.30
CA ASP A 67 -14.56 17.20 5.28
C ASP A 67 -15.25 16.00 4.62
N GLY A 68 -14.78 15.58 3.45
CA GLY A 68 -15.36 14.46 2.73
C GLY A 68 -15.09 13.10 3.39
N LEU A 69 -13.92 12.87 3.95
CA LEU A 69 -13.64 11.64 4.71
C LEU A 69 -14.55 11.53 5.93
N ALA A 70 -14.81 12.65 6.62
CA ALA A 70 -15.72 12.69 7.76
C ALA A 70 -17.17 12.33 7.36
N GLU A 71 -17.67 12.80 6.21
CA GLU A 71 -18.99 12.45 5.70
C GLU A 71 -19.20 10.94 5.54
N TYR A 72 -18.14 10.22 5.18
CA TYR A 72 -18.16 8.77 4.98
C TYR A 72 -17.66 7.97 6.19
N GLY A 73 -17.32 8.63 7.30
CA GLY A 73 -16.72 7.97 8.47
C GLY A 73 -15.42 7.23 8.15
N ALA A 74 -14.72 7.66 7.11
CA ALA A 74 -13.48 7.07 6.65
C ALA A 74 -12.27 7.67 7.39
N ARG A 75 -11.34 6.82 7.84
CA ARG A 75 -10.07 7.27 8.42
C ARG A 75 -8.93 6.98 7.46
N ALA A 76 -7.87 7.79 7.56
CA ALA A 76 -6.72 7.73 6.69
C ALA A 76 -5.42 8.00 7.46
N THR A 77 -4.28 7.84 6.81
CA THR A 77 -2.97 8.22 7.34
C THR A 77 -2.36 9.31 6.47
N PHE A 78 -1.86 10.36 7.12
CA PHE A 78 -1.22 11.49 6.46
C PHE A 78 0.26 11.53 6.83
N PHE A 79 1.14 11.35 5.86
CA PHE A 79 2.58 11.49 6.02
C PHE A 79 2.97 12.92 5.66
N VAL A 80 3.13 13.75 6.70
CA VAL A 80 3.30 15.19 6.53
C VAL A 80 4.77 15.59 6.45
N VAL A 81 5.04 16.57 5.59
CA VAL A 81 6.37 17.17 5.41
C VAL A 81 6.56 18.32 6.39
N GLY A 82 7.65 18.33 7.16
CA GLY A 82 7.87 19.30 8.23
C GLY A 82 7.83 20.75 7.76
N CYS A 83 8.46 21.07 6.64
CA CYS A 83 8.45 22.43 6.09
C CYS A 83 7.05 22.90 5.61
N GLN A 84 6.10 22.00 5.37
CA GLN A 84 4.69 22.34 5.12
C GLN A 84 3.93 22.44 6.44
N THR A 85 4.19 21.54 7.40
CA THR A 85 3.60 21.56 8.73
C THR A 85 3.83 22.90 9.45
N VAL A 86 5.04 23.47 9.35
CA VAL A 86 5.35 24.81 9.93
C VAL A 86 4.46 25.91 9.33
N LYS A 87 4.05 25.80 8.08
CA LYS A 87 3.21 26.80 7.42
C LYS A 87 1.74 26.71 7.79
N ASP A 88 1.26 25.47 7.96
CA ASP A 88 -0.15 25.17 8.14
C ASP A 88 -0.36 24.20 9.33
N PRO A 89 0.12 24.52 10.56
CA PRO A 89 0.09 23.63 11.71
C PRO A 89 -1.34 23.27 12.14
N ASP A 90 -2.29 24.18 12.00
CA ASP A 90 -3.69 23.97 12.36
C ASP A 90 -4.33 22.83 11.54
N ILE A 91 -3.89 22.63 10.30
CA ILE A 91 -4.37 21.52 9.47
C ILE A 91 -3.87 20.19 10.01
N VAL A 92 -2.62 20.11 10.45
CA VAL A 92 -2.05 18.88 11.03
C VAL A 92 -2.72 18.55 12.38
N GLN A 93 -3.01 19.56 13.19
CA GLN A 93 -3.80 19.38 14.42
C GLN A 93 -5.21 18.88 14.11
N ARG A 94 -5.84 19.40 13.06
CA ARG A 94 -7.16 18.95 12.59
C ARG A 94 -7.13 17.49 12.14
N ILE A 95 -6.11 17.08 11.35
CA ILE A 95 -5.92 15.68 10.93
C ILE A 95 -5.94 14.75 12.15
N ALA A 96 -5.16 15.08 13.18
CA ALA A 96 -5.08 14.27 14.40
C ALA A 96 -6.40 14.30 15.20
N ALA A 97 -7.02 15.48 15.35
CA ALA A 97 -8.28 15.66 16.10
C ALA A 97 -9.46 14.90 15.49
N GLU A 98 -9.49 14.72 14.17
CA GLU A 98 -10.52 13.95 13.46
C GLU A 98 -10.25 12.44 13.45
N GLY A 99 -9.20 11.96 14.16
CA GLY A 99 -8.91 10.54 14.34
C GLY A 99 -8.13 9.90 13.19
N HIS A 100 -7.55 10.69 12.31
CA HIS A 100 -6.59 10.21 11.33
C HIS A 100 -5.21 9.99 11.95
N GLN A 101 -4.41 9.11 11.36
CA GLN A 101 -3.03 8.92 11.76
C GLN A 101 -2.14 9.97 11.08
N VAL A 102 -1.28 10.62 11.87
CA VAL A 102 -0.20 11.47 11.34
C VAL A 102 1.09 10.67 11.34
N GLY A 103 1.81 10.71 10.23
CA GLY A 103 3.14 10.12 10.07
C GLY A 103 4.17 11.16 9.60
N ASN A 104 5.42 10.77 9.64
CA ASN A 104 6.58 11.60 9.34
C ASN A 104 7.04 11.34 7.89
N HIS A 105 7.02 12.38 7.05
CA HIS A 105 7.52 12.33 5.66
C HIS A 105 8.77 13.17 5.46
N SER A 106 9.69 13.14 6.45
CA SER A 106 10.87 13.98 6.57
C SER A 106 10.56 15.48 6.74
N TYR A 107 11.57 16.30 7.01
CA TYR A 107 11.36 17.74 7.17
C TYR A 107 11.38 18.49 5.83
N ASP A 108 12.36 18.21 4.97
CA ASP A 108 12.56 18.91 3.71
C ASP A 108 12.17 18.09 2.46
N HIS A 109 11.56 16.90 2.63
CA HIS A 109 11.26 15.95 1.57
C HIS A 109 12.51 15.54 0.78
N ALA A 110 13.65 15.41 1.45
CA ALA A 110 14.89 14.98 0.84
C ALA A 110 14.85 13.46 0.52
N GLN A 111 15.49 13.05 -0.57
CA GLN A 111 15.69 11.64 -0.87
C GLN A 111 16.72 11.06 0.11
N LEU A 112 16.25 10.29 1.12
CA LEU A 112 17.05 9.90 2.29
C LEU A 112 18.29 9.10 1.90
N ASP A 113 18.17 8.12 1.00
CA ASP A 113 19.27 7.27 0.54
C ASP A 113 20.35 8.01 -0.27
N SER A 114 20.09 9.29 -0.65
CA SER A 114 21.09 10.17 -1.25
C SER A 114 21.92 10.95 -0.24
N LEU A 115 21.52 10.92 1.03
CA LEU A 115 22.17 11.59 2.14
C LEU A 115 23.11 10.64 2.89
N THR A 116 23.95 11.18 3.76
CA THR A 116 24.56 10.34 4.79
C THR A 116 23.49 9.91 5.80
N CYS A 117 23.64 8.73 6.39
CA CYS A 117 22.70 8.24 7.40
C CYS A 117 22.46 9.27 8.53
N ALA A 118 23.51 9.95 8.98
CA ALA A 118 23.38 10.99 10.01
C ALA A 118 22.54 12.19 9.54
N GLN A 119 22.63 12.58 8.26
CA GLN A 119 21.82 13.67 7.69
C GLN A 119 20.37 13.22 7.52
N ALA A 120 20.14 12.01 7.02
CA ALA A 120 18.80 11.46 6.86
C ALA A 120 18.07 11.35 8.22
N LEU A 121 18.74 10.82 9.23
CA LEU A 121 18.19 10.73 10.58
C LEU A 121 17.95 12.12 11.22
N ALA A 122 18.83 13.08 10.98
CA ALA A 122 18.64 14.45 11.48
C ALA A 122 17.44 15.15 10.83
N ASP A 123 17.19 14.90 9.55
CA ASP A 123 16.02 15.45 8.84
C ASP A 123 14.71 14.83 9.34
N LEU A 124 14.68 13.51 9.52
CA LEU A 124 13.55 12.81 10.13
C LEU A 124 13.28 13.26 11.56
N GLN A 125 14.34 13.37 12.39
CA GLN A 125 14.23 13.82 13.79
C GLN A 125 13.67 15.22 13.87
N LYS A 126 14.11 16.13 13.00
CA LYS A 126 13.61 17.51 12.97
C LYS A 126 12.09 17.57 12.73
N ASN A 127 11.55 16.70 11.89
CA ASN A 127 10.10 16.63 11.70
C ASN A 127 9.41 15.93 12.87
N ASP A 128 10.03 14.90 13.44
CA ASP A 128 9.51 14.21 14.62
C ASP A 128 9.37 15.17 15.81
N ASP A 129 10.41 15.95 16.10
CA ASP A 129 10.40 16.96 17.17
C ASP A 129 9.26 17.98 16.98
N LEU A 130 9.05 18.43 15.72
CA LEU A 130 7.95 19.33 15.37
C LEU A 130 6.58 18.68 15.60
N LEU A 131 6.41 17.43 15.23
CA LEU A 131 5.15 16.71 15.43
C LEU A 131 4.87 16.45 16.91
N GLN A 132 5.90 16.14 17.70
CA GLN A 132 5.78 15.99 19.14
C GLN A 132 5.43 17.31 19.84
N GLU A 133 5.99 18.43 19.41
CA GLU A 133 5.63 19.76 19.91
C GLU A 133 4.17 20.10 19.58
N LEU A 134 3.72 19.77 18.38
CA LEU A 134 2.40 20.17 17.87
C LEU A 134 1.25 19.27 18.38
N LEU A 135 1.48 17.97 18.47
CA LEU A 135 0.45 16.95 18.71
C LEU A 135 0.64 16.19 20.03
N GLY A 136 1.80 16.36 20.67
CA GLY A 136 2.16 15.63 21.89
C GLY A 136 3.05 14.43 21.63
N ALA A 137 3.50 13.80 22.69
CA ALA A 137 4.35 12.61 22.62
C ALA A 137 3.61 11.44 21.96
N GLY A 138 4.21 10.84 20.94
CA GLY A 138 3.64 9.75 20.18
C GLY A 138 4.67 9.10 19.26
N GLU A 139 4.27 8.03 18.60
CA GLU A 139 5.06 7.38 17.56
C GLU A 139 4.58 7.85 16.19
N TYR A 140 5.38 8.67 15.52
CA TYR A 140 5.09 9.13 14.17
C TYR A 140 5.83 8.25 13.17
N TRP A 141 5.12 7.23 12.64
CA TRP A 141 5.69 6.27 11.70
C TRP A 141 6.23 6.97 10.47
N VAL A 142 7.33 6.47 9.94
CA VAL A 142 8.05 7.11 8.84
C VAL A 142 7.61 6.54 7.50
N ARG A 143 7.26 7.41 6.56
CA ARG A 143 7.30 7.09 5.14
C ARG A 143 8.46 7.85 4.52
N PRO A 144 9.51 7.16 4.04
CA PRO A 144 10.62 7.84 3.40
C PRO A 144 10.16 8.48 2.08
N PRO A 145 10.58 9.71 1.76
CA PRO A 145 10.35 10.31 0.45
C PRO A 145 10.74 9.36 -0.69
N TYR A 146 9.91 9.32 -1.73
CA TYR A 146 10.06 8.40 -2.88
C TYR A 146 9.99 6.91 -2.51
N GLY A 147 9.67 6.55 -1.28
CA GLY A 147 9.70 5.18 -0.76
C GLY A 147 11.11 4.62 -0.59
N LEU A 148 12.15 5.46 -0.63
CA LEU A 148 13.56 5.08 -0.63
C LEU A 148 14.21 5.32 0.73
N CYS A 149 14.70 4.23 1.33
CA CYS A 149 15.45 4.23 2.59
C CYS A 149 16.46 3.09 2.52
N SER A 150 17.71 3.34 2.92
CA SER A 150 18.70 2.27 3.01
C SER A 150 18.46 1.40 4.24
N ASP A 151 18.94 0.16 4.23
CA ASP A 151 18.85 -0.76 5.37
C ASP A 151 19.46 -0.13 6.63
N ARG A 152 20.57 0.59 6.48
CA ARG A 152 21.24 1.24 7.60
C ARG A 152 20.40 2.35 8.26
N GLU A 153 19.67 3.11 7.47
CA GLU A 153 18.74 4.12 7.98
C GLU A 153 17.55 3.46 8.66
N ALA A 154 16.97 2.45 8.01
CA ALA A 154 15.86 1.70 8.55
C ALA A 154 16.21 1.06 9.91
N GLU A 155 17.35 0.38 10.03
CA GLU A 155 17.84 -0.23 11.27
C GLU A 155 18.09 0.80 12.41
N SER A 156 18.26 2.07 12.06
CA SER A 156 18.48 3.14 13.03
C SER A 156 17.19 3.79 13.54
N LEU A 157 16.04 3.45 12.93
CA LEU A 157 14.74 4.01 13.34
C LEU A 157 14.14 3.24 14.51
N THR A 158 13.48 3.96 15.39
CA THR A 158 12.75 3.40 16.55
C THR A 158 11.27 3.19 16.28
N VAL A 159 10.81 3.51 15.07
CA VAL A 159 9.42 3.39 14.60
C VAL A 159 9.35 2.58 13.31
N PRO A 160 8.18 2.03 12.97
CA PRO A 160 7.95 1.35 11.69
C PRO A 160 8.09 2.28 10.49
N LEU A 161 8.46 1.69 9.34
CA LEU A 161 8.38 2.35 8.04
C LEU A 161 7.12 1.88 7.29
N VAL A 162 6.55 2.79 6.53
CA VAL A 162 5.35 2.53 5.73
C VAL A 162 5.59 2.93 4.28
N ASN A 163 5.48 1.97 3.37
CA ASN A 163 5.38 2.22 1.94
C ASN A 163 3.94 1.88 1.48
N TRP A 164 3.76 1.38 0.27
CA TRP A 164 2.46 1.10 -0.31
C TRP A 164 2.49 -0.19 -1.15
N SER A 165 1.31 -0.75 -1.36
CA SER A 165 1.06 -1.85 -2.29
C SER A 165 0.32 -1.39 -3.56
N VAL A 166 -0.39 -0.26 -3.47
CA VAL A 166 -1.09 0.35 -4.61
C VAL A 166 -0.57 1.77 -4.82
N ASP A 167 0.02 2.03 -6.00
CA ASP A 167 0.43 3.37 -6.43
C ASP A 167 -0.61 3.90 -7.44
N THR A 168 -1.29 4.96 -7.08
CA THR A 168 -2.31 5.57 -7.94
C THR A 168 -1.72 6.41 -9.07
N GLU A 169 -0.42 6.71 -9.03
CA GLU A 169 0.27 7.63 -9.94
C GLU A 169 -0.42 9.01 -10.04
N ASP A 170 -1.11 9.47 -9.00
CA ASP A 170 -1.87 10.73 -8.98
C ASP A 170 -0.96 11.95 -9.18
N TRP A 171 0.27 11.88 -8.63
CA TRP A 171 1.32 12.88 -8.79
C TRP A 171 1.71 13.10 -10.26
N LYS A 172 1.57 12.07 -11.09
CA LYS A 172 1.95 12.07 -12.51
C LYS A 172 0.76 12.36 -13.42
N SER A 173 -0.33 11.62 -13.25
CA SER A 173 -1.48 11.70 -14.15
C SER A 173 -2.31 12.96 -13.93
N LYS A 174 -2.52 13.35 -12.68
CA LYS A 174 -3.42 14.45 -12.27
C LYS A 174 -4.81 14.36 -12.92
N ASP A 175 -5.27 13.13 -13.15
CA ASP A 175 -6.55 12.80 -13.78
C ASP A 175 -7.38 11.98 -12.78
N ALA A 176 -8.49 12.57 -12.31
CA ALA A 176 -9.34 11.95 -11.30
C ALA A 176 -9.95 10.62 -11.77
N ASP A 177 -10.34 10.51 -13.04
CA ASP A 177 -10.94 9.28 -13.57
C ASP A 177 -9.92 8.14 -13.59
N ARG A 178 -8.68 8.44 -13.99
CA ARG A 178 -7.58 7.47 -13.97
C ARG A 178 -7.26 7.02 -12.54
N ILE A 179 -7.22 7.94 -11.58
CA ILE A 179 -6.95 7.63 -10.18
C ILE A 179 -8.04 6.69 -9.63
N VAL A 180 -9.31 7.02 -9.88
CA VAL A 180 -10.46 6.17 -9.51
C VAL A 180 -10.35 4.77 -10.12
N ASP A 181 -10.04 4.68 -11.42
CA ASP A 181 -9.90 3.39 -12.13
C ASP A 181 -8.78 2.53 -11.52
N ILE A 182 -7.64 3.12 -11.17
CA ILE A 182 -6.54 2.42 -10.49
C ILE A 182 -7.01 1.90 -9.11
N ILE A 183 -7.64 2.75 -8.31
CA ILE A 183 -8.16 2.37 -6.99
C ILE A 183 -9.13 1.18 -7.13
N TYR A 184 -10.11 1.26 -8.04
CA TYR A 184 -11.12 0.21 -8.22
C TYR A 184 -10.54 -1.13 -8.69
N ARG A 185 -9.52 -1.10 -9.53
CA ARG A 185 -8.92 -2.31 -10.08
C ARG A 185 -7.90 -2.97 -9.16
N GLN A 186 -7.24 -2.20 -8.32
CA GLN A 186 -6.08 -2.70 -7.57
C GLN A 186 -6.35 -2.82 -6.08
N ALA A 187 -7.31 -2.05 -5.51
CA ALA A 187 -7.57 -2.11 -4.09
C ALA A 187 -8.07 -3.51 -3.68
N SER A 188 -7.41 -4.08 -2.71
CA SER A 188 -7.73 -5.37 -2.10
C SER A 188 -7.64 -5.27 -0.58
N ASP A 189 -8.22 -6.22 0.12
CA ASP A 189 -8.16 -6.30 1.57
C ASP A 189 -6.70 -6.36 2.07
N GLY A 190 -6.36 -5.47 2.99
CA GLY A 190 -5.01 -5.33 3.54
C GLY A 190 -4.11 -4.34 2.80
N ASP A 191 -4.57 -3.70 1.72
CA ASP A 191 -3.71 -2.80 0.95
C ASP A 191 -3.52 -1.42 1.61
N ILE A 192 -2.35 -0.85 1.35
CA ILE A 192 -1.97 0.52 1.64
C ILE A 192 -1.87 1.25 0.30
N ILE A 193 -2.70 2.28 0.12
CA ILE A 193 -2.84 3.03 -1.14
C ILE A 193 -2.11 4.37 -1.03
N LEU A 194 -1.17 4.61 -1.95
CA LEU A 194 -0.45 5.88 -2.06
C LEU A 194 -1.24 6.92 -2.85
N LEU A 195 -1.36 8.09 -2.24
CA LEU A 195 -2.00 9.30 -2.77
C LEU A 195 -1.23 10.54 -2.28
N HIS A 196 -1.57 11.72 -2.82
CA HIS A 196 -0.99 12.99 -2.38
C HIS A 196 -2.11 14.04 -2.21
N ASP A 197 -2.27 14.57 -1.01
CA ASP A 197 -3.31 15.57 -0.70
C ASP A 197 -2.99 17.00 -1.18
N ARG A 198 -2.07 17.12 -2.12
CA ARG A 198 -1.67 18.37 -2.78
C ARG A 198 -2.46 18.68 -4.04
N TYR A 199 -3.18 17.71 -4.59
CA TYR A 199 -3.85 17.81 -5.89
C TYR A 199 -5.35 17.72 -5.74
N GLN A 200 -6.10 18.67 -6.33
CA GLN A 200 -7.57 18.67 -6.32
C GLN A 200 -8.14 17.42 -6.99
N ASN A 201 -7.50 16.97 -8.08
CA ASN A 201 -7.89 15.75 -8.79
C ASN A 201 -7.81 14.50 -7.92
N THR A 202 -6.81 14.44 -7.02
CA THR A 202 -6.69 13.35 -6.03
C THR A 202 -7.85 13.41 -5.04
N VAL A 203 -8.16 14.60 -4.51
CA VAL A 203 -9.30 14.78 -3.60
C VAL A 203 -10.61 14.38 -4.29
N ASP A 204 -10.84 14.84 -5.52
CA ASP A 204 -12.03 14.49 -6.32
C ASP A 204 -12.14 12.97 -6.53
N ALA A 205 -11.01 12.32 -6.84
CA ALA A 205 -10.96 10.86 -7.03
C ALA A 205 -11.29 10.10 -5.75
N VAL A 206 -10.68 10.49 -4.62
CA VAL A 206 -10.88 9.84 -3.32
C VAL A 206 -12.34 9.95 -2.88
N LEU A 207 -12.93 11.16 -2.95
CA LEU A 207 -14.32 11.38 -2.53
C LEU A 207 -15.35 10.68 -3.44
N ARG A 208 -14.97 10.28 -4.64
CA ARG A 208 -15.74 9.40 -5.51
C ARG A 208 -15.52 7.91 -5.20
N ALA A 209 -14.28 7.54 -4.88
CA ALA A 209 -13.91 6.15 -4.67
C ALA A 209 -14.39 5.60 -3.32
N VAL A 210 -14.33 6.40 -2.26
CA VAL A 210 -14.67 5.97 -0.90
C VAL A 210 -16.10 5.41 -0.80
N PRO A 211 -17.19 6.14 -1.16
CA PRO A 211 -18.53 5.60 -1.02
C PRO A 211 -18.76 4.33 -1.86
N HIS A 212 -18.21 4.28 -3.06
CA HIS A 212 -18.34 3.12 -3.93
C HIS A 212 -17.66 1.87 -3.35
N LEU A 213 -16.46 2.00 -2.79
CA LEU A 213 -15.79 0.86 -2.15
C LEU A 213 -16.49 0.46 -0.84
N GLN A 214 -17.08 1.40 -0.09
CA GLN A 214 -17.87 1.07 1.08
C GLN A 214 -19.09 0.21 0.72
N GLU A 215 -19.76 0.48 -0.40
CA GLU A 215 -20.85 -0.36 -0.94
C GLU A 215 -20.38 -1.79 -1.25
N GLN A 216 -19.07 -1.98 -1.51
CA GLN A 216 -18.43 -3.28 -1.76
C GLN A 216 -17.86 -3.93 -0.48
N GLY A 217 -18.16 -3.39 0.69
CA GLY A 217 -17.74 -3.93 1.98
C GLY A 217 -16.35 -3.49 2.45
N TYR A 218 -15.76 -2.47 1.82
CA TYR A 218 -14.49 -1.90 2.29
C TYR A 218 -14.71 -0.96 3.48
N VAL A 219 -13.80 -1.04 4.44
CA VAL A 219 -13.71 -0.16 5.60
C VAL A 219 -12.36 0.55 5.56
N PHE A 220 -12.41 1.88 5.54
CA PHE A 220 -11.23 2.71 5.51
C PHE A 220 -10.71 2.98 6.91
N VAL A 221 -9.48 2.59 7.15
CA VAL A 221 -8.82 2.68 8.46
C VAL A 221 -7.43 3.31 8.33
N THR A 222 -6.84 3.71 9.45
CA THR A 222 -5.44 4.14 9.46
C THR A 222 -4.50 2.96 9.22
N VAL A 223 -3.23 3.20 8.86
CA VAL A 223 -2.25 2.13 8.67
C VAL A 223 -2.04 1.34 9.97
N SER A 224 -1.96 2.01 11.11
CA SER A 224 -1.80 1.33 12.40
C SER A 224 -3.00 0.44 12.72
N GLU A 225 -4.21 0.90 12.45
CA GLU A 225 -5.43 0.11 12.62
C GLU A 225 -5.51 -1.06 11.63
N LEU A 226 -5.07 -0.85 10.38
CA LEU A 226 -5.02 -1.89 9.36
C LEU A 226 -4.14 -3.05 9.82
N LEU A 227 -2.91 -2.76 10.25
CA LEU A 227 -1.99 -3.77 10.77
C LEU A 227 -2.59 -4.50 11.99
N ALA A 228 -3.14 -3.75 12.96
CA ALA A 228 -3.75 -4.33 14.16
C ALA A 228 -4.93 -5.25 13.82
N ARG A 229 -5.82 -4.86 12.88
CA ARG A 229 -6.97 -5.67 12.45
C ARG A 229 -6.55 -6.94 11.71
N LYS A 230 -5.38 -6.93 11.09
CA LYS A 230 -4.78 -8.09 10.42
C LYS A 230 -3.88 -8.92 11.36
N GLY A 231 -3.81 -8.57 12.65
CA GLY A 231 -3.00 -9.29 13.64
C GLY A 231 -1.49 -9.09 13.46
N VAL A 232 -1.08 -8.05 12.73
CA VAL A 232 0.32 -7.70 12.53
C VAL A 232 0.76 -6.74 13.64
N THR A 233 1.77 -7.13 14.40
CA THR A 233 2.44 -6.23 15.37
C THR A 233 3.54 -5.49 14.64
N PRO A 234 3.47 -4.15 14.55
CA PRO A 234 4.50 -3.38 13.87
C PRO A 234 5.81 -3.37 14.68
N GLU A 235 6.93 -3.48 13.97
CA GLU A 235 8.28 -3.50 14.53
C GLU A 235 9.09 -2.28 14.04
N PRO A 236 9.94 -1.67 14.88
CA PRO A 236 10.84 -0.61 14.47
C PRO A 236 11.74 -1.01 13.31
N GLY A 237 11.96 -0.11 12.38
CA GLY A 237 12.82 -0.33 11.20
C GLY A 237 12.25 -1.26 10.13
N VAL A 238 11.12 -1.92 10.38
CA VAL A 238 10.46 -2.80 9.40
C VAL A 238 9.57 -1.99 8.47
N THR A 239 9.67 -2.25 7.16
CA THR A 239 8.85 -1.58 6.14
C THR A 239 7.60 -2.37 5.82
N TYR A 240 6.44 -1.77 6.06
CA TYR A 240 5.13 -2.32 5.72
C TYR A 240 4.61 -1.73 4.42
N ARG A 241 4.19 -2.60 3.48
CA ARG A 241 3.60 -2.20 2.19
C ARG A 241 2.13 -2.56 2.11
N ARG A 242 1.72 -3.54 2.88
CA ARG A 242 0.35 -4.03 3.07
C ARG A 242 0.28 -4.80 4.39
N ALA A 243 -0.93 -5.13 4.82
CA ALA A 243 -1.20 -6.04 5.92
C ALA A 243 -1.83 -7.33 5.39
N SER A 244 -1.13 -8.45 5.51
CA SER A 244 -1.58 -9.78 5.04
C SER A 244 -1.27 -10.85 6.07
#